data_eff03ce1fb6ae59a83b02ab1554674b3
#
_entry.id   eff03ce1fb6ae59a83b02ab1554674b3
#
_cell.length_a   1.000
_cell.length_b   1.000
_cell.length_c   1.000
_cell.angle_alpha   90.00
_cell.angle_beta   90.00
_cell.angle_gamma   90.00
#
_symmetry.space_group_name_H-M   'P 1'
#
loop_
_entity.id
_entity.type
_entity.pdbx_description
1 polymer ?
#
loop_
_entity_poly.entity_id
_entity_poly.type
_entity_poly.pdbx_seq_one_letter_code
_entity_poly.pdbx_strand_id
1 'polypeptide(L)' 'MKKSIFYHAACAVCVSAEEDIVPLIGAENVDVVHLGVRKEEIREAESLGVRSVPALITPSGNVLHLNYGASIEDVKA' A
#
# COMPACT_ATOMS: atom_id res chain seq x y z
N MET A 1 -1.02 -11.78 15.82
CA MET A 1 -0.03 -10.79 15.38
C MET A 1 -0.57 -10.06 14.18
N LYS A 2 -0.44 -8.73 14.16
CA LYS A 2 -0.94 -7.95 13.04
C LYS A 2 -0.07 -8.19 11.80
N LYS A 3 -0.73 -8.18 10.64
CA LYS A 3 -0.01 -8.24 9.38
C LYS A 3 0.40 -6.84 8.93
N SER A 4 1.40 -6.79 8.08
CA SER A 4 1.70 -5.55 7.35
C SER A 4 0.59 -5.33 6.30
N ILE A 5 0.42 -4.09 5.86
CA ILE A 5 -0.54 -3.77 4.82
C ILE A 5 0.22 -3.11 3.66
N PHE A 6 0.03 -3.64 2.47
CA PHE A 6 0.65 -3.06 1.27
C PHE A 6 -0.43 -2.41 0.42
N TYR A 7 -0.38 -1.07 0.34
CA TYR A 7 -1.33 -0.30 -0.45
C TYR A 7 -0.76 -0.01 -1.84
N HIS A 8 -1.56 -0.24 -2.87
CA HIS A 8 -1.17 0.06 -4.24
C HIS A 8 -2.41 0.45 -5.07
N ALA A 9 -2.17 0.90 -6.29
CA ALA A 9 -3.24 1.27 -7.21
C ALA A 9 -2.96 0.75 -8.62
N ALA A 10 -2.26 -0.37 -8.73
CA ALA A 10 -1.92 -1.06 -9.98
C ALA A 10 -1.06 -0.21 -10.94
N CYS A 11 -0.33 0.79 -10.45
CA CYS A 11 0.63 1.49 -11.27
C CYS A 11 1.87 0.62 -11.49
N ALA A 12 2.67 0.92 -12.52
CA ALA A 12 3.85 0.12 -12.84
C ALA A 12 4.81 0.03 -11.65
N VAL A 13 5.01 1.14 -10.95
CA VAL A 13 5.87 1.19 -9.76
C VAL A 13 5.26 0.36 -8.62
N CYS A 14 3.94 0.40 -8.48
CA CYS A 14 3.23 -0.38 -7.46
C CYS A 14 3.39 -1.87 -7.70
N VAL A 15 3.24 -2.32 -8.94
CA VAL A 15 3.37 -3.73 -9.29
C VAL A 15 4.79 -4.21 -9.03
N SER A 16 5.79 -3.41 -9.43
CA SER A 16 7.19 -3.75 -9.20
C SER A 16 7.49 -3.88 -7.71
N ALA A 17 7.00 -2.94 -6.90
CA ALA A 17 7.22 -2.98 -5.46
C ALA A 17 6.52 -4.19 -4.83
N GLU A 18 5.32 -4.52 -5.29
CA GLU A 18 4.61 -5.69 -4.77
C GLU A 18 5.40 -6.97 -5.05
N GLU A 19 5.93 -7.11 -6.26
CA GLU A 19 6.70 -8.30 -6.63
C GLU A 19 7.95 -8.47 -5.77
N ASP A 20 8.53 -7.38 -5.31
CA ASP A 20 9.72 -7.42 -4.45
C ASP A 20 9.37 -7.59 -2.97
N ILE A 21 8.36 -6.86 -2.50
CA ILE A 21 8.08 -6.76 -1.07
C ILE A 21 7.30 -7.97 -0.55
N VAL A 22 6.28 -8.42 -1.29
CA VAL A 22 5.43 -9.51 -0.80
C VAL A 22 6.22 -10.79 -0.57
N PRO A 23 7.09 -11.23 -1.51
CA PRO A 23 7.90 -12.42 -1.24
C PRO A 23 8.90 -12.22 -0.10
N LEU A 24 9.42 -11.01 0.06
CA LEU A 24 10.38 -10.70 1.11
C LEU A 24 9.78 -10.81 2.50
N ILE A 25 8.56 -10.30 2.67
CA ILE A 25 7.85 -10.33 3.95
C ILE A 25 7.20 -11.71 4.17
N GLY A 26 6.73 -12.33 3.09
CA GLY A 26 5.93 -13.53 3.13
C GLY A 26 4.47 -13.18 2.88
N ALA A 27 3.86 -13.79 1.87
CA ALA A 27 2.48 -13.46 1.47
C ALA A 27 1.48 -13.62 2.62
N GLU A 28 1.72 -14.55 3.54
CA GLU A 28 0.85 -14.77 4.68
C GLU A 28 0.98 -13.69 5.75
N ASN A 29 1.99 -12.84 5.66
CA ASN A 29 2.27 -11.80 6.65
C ASN A 29 1.92 -10.40 6.17
N VAL A 30 1.34 -10.28 4.99
CA VAL A 30 0.99 -8.98 4.42
C VAL A 30 -0.36 -9.05 3.74
N ASP A 31 -1.19 -8.02 3.97
CA ASP A 31 -2.46 -7.85 3.26
C ASP A 31 -2.23 -6.85 2.14
N VAL A 32 -2.55 -7.24 0.92
CA VAL A 32 -2.40 -6.37 -0.25
C VAL A 32 -3.76 -5.71 -0.52
N VAL A 33 -3.77 -4.37 -0.51
CA VAL A 33 -5.00 -3.60 -0.72
C VAL A 33 -4.85 -2.75 -1.98
N HIS A 34 -5.70 -3.01 -2.96
CA HIS A 34 -5.72 -2.28 -4.23
C HIS A 34 -6.69 -1.10 -4.12
N LEU A 35 -6.16 0.09 -3.90
CA LEU A 35 -6.98 1.29 -3.68
C LEU A 35 -7.74 1.73 -4.93
N GLY A 36 -7.26 1.37 -6.10
CA GLY A 36 -7.95 1.66 -7.35
C GLY A 36 -9.25 0.88 -7.51
N VAL A 37 -9.34 -0.28 -6.89
CA VAL A 37 -10.54 -1.14 -6.90
C VAL A 37 -11.34 -0.96 -5.62
N ARG A 38 -10.66 -0.97 -4.49
CA ARG A 38 -11.30 -0.85 -3.17
C ARG A 38 -11.20 0.58 -2.67
N LYS A 39 -11.91 1.47 -3.34
CA LYS A 39 -11.85 2.91 -3.05
C LYS A 39 -12.35 3.25 -1.65
N GLU A 40 -13.17 2.40 -1.06
CA GLU A 40 -13.64 2.58 0.30
C GLU A 40 -12.48 2.50 1.32
N GLU A 41 -11.37 1.88 0.93
CA GLU A 41 -10.19 1.75 1.80
C GLU A 41 -9.28 2.98 1.77
N ILE A 42 -9.51 3.91 0.86
CA ILE A 42 -8.67 5.10 0.74
C ILE A 42 -8.73 5.94 2.03
N ARG A 43 -9.91 6.08 2.63
CA ARG A 43 -10.06 6.83 3.87
C ARG A 43 -9.23 6.21 4.99
N GLU A 44 -9.25 4.90 5.11
CA GLU A 44 -8.45 4.19 6.10
C GLU A 44 -6.96 4.41 5.85
N ALA A 45 -6.53 4.30 4.60
CA ALA A 45 -5.14 4.52 4.24
C ALA A 45 -4.70 5.93 4.61
N GLU A 46 -5.52 6.93 4.30
CA GLU A 46 -5.22 8.31 4.68
C GLU A 46 -5.10 8.47 6.18
N SER A 47 -6.00 7.84 6.95
CA SER A 47 -5.97 7.94 8.40
C SER A 47 -4.71 7.29 9.00
N LEU A 48 -4.12 6.35 8.30
CA LEU A 48 -2.87 5.71 8.71
C LEU A 48 -1.63 6.50 8.30
N GLY A 49 -1.80 7.55 7.51
CA GLY A 49 -0.70 8.40 7.09
C GLY A 49 -0.21 8.17 5.66
N VAL A 50 -0.92 7.37 4.88
CA VAL A 50 -0.54 7.10 3.49
C VAL A 50 -0.84 8.33 2.63
N ARG A 51 0.18 8.82 1.93
CA ARG A 51 0.06 10.01 1.06
C ARG A 51 0.23 9.66 -0.41
N SER A 52 0.86 8.54 -0.69
CA SER A 52 1.09 8.09 -2.06
C SER A 52 1.22 6.57 -2.05
N VAL A 53 1.13 5.96 -3.21
CA VAL A 53 1.32 4.52 -3.37
C VAL A 53 2.49 4.26 -4.30
N PRO A 54 3.22 3.18 -4.15
CA PRO A 54 3.04 2.10 -3.19
C PRO A 54 3.48 2.47 -1.77
N ALA A 55 2.79 1.95 -0.78
CA ALA A 55 3.10 2.21 0.62
C ALA A 55 2.91 0.94 1.45
N LEU A 56 3.76 0.78 2.44
CA LEU A 56 3.69 -0.35 3.35
C LEU A 56 3.46 0.16 4.76
N ILE A 57 2.45 -0.42 5.44
CA ILE A 57 2.20 -0.16 6.85
C ILE A 57 2.76 -1.34 7.63
N THR A 58 3.70 -1.07 8.54
CA THR A 58 4.26 -2.12 9.37
C THR A 58 3.25 -2.52 10.47
N PRO A 59 3.42 -3.71 11.08
CA PRO A 59 2.53 -4.10 12.18
C PRO A 59 2.53 -3.11 13.35
N SER A 60 3.59 -2.34 13.52
CA SER A 60 3.68 -1.33 14.58
C SER A 60 3.06 0.00 14.19
N GLY A 61 2.57 0.14 12.94
CA GLY A 61 1.88 1.34 12.48
C GLY A 61 2.75 2.35 11.76
N ASN A 62 4.00 2.00 11.44
CA ASN A 62 4.86 2.89 10.66
C ASN A 62 4.53 2.82 9.19
N VAL A 63 4.61 3.96 8.51
CA VAL A 63 4.31 4.07 7.07
C VAL A 63 5.61 4.19 6.31
N LEU A 64 5.79 3.31 5.33
CA LEU A 64 6.94 3.33 4.44
C LEU A 64 6.46 3.60 3.03
N HIS A 65 6.84 4.75 2.47
CA HIS A 65 6.55 5.06 1.07
C HIS A 65 7.68 4.48 0.23
N LEU A 66 7.39 3.40 -0.48
CA LEU A 66 8.42 2.59 -1.14
C LEU A 66 8.96 3.23 -2.41
N ASN A 67 8.17 4.06 -3.04
CA ASN A 67 8.55 4.78 -4.25
C ASN A 67 7.39 5.73 -4.53
N TYR A 68 7.42 6.43 -5.65
CA TYR A 68 6.29 7.29 -6.01
C TYR A 68 5.65 6.79 -7.28
N GLY A 69 4.45 6.23 -7.17
CA GLY A 69 3.66 5.81 -8.31
C GLY A 69 2.52 6.78 -8.56
N ALA A 70 1.76 7.11 -7.52
CA ALA A 70 0.64 8.03 -7.61
C ALA A 70 0.34 8.58 -6.22
N SER A 71 -0.09 9.84 -6.14
CA SER A 71 -0.53 10.40 -4.87
C SER A 71 -1.91 9.86 -4.52
N ILE A 72 -2.29 9.98 -3.24
CA ILE A 72 -3.63 9.57 -2.82
C ILE A 72 -4.70 10.38 -3.57
N GLU A 73 -4.43 11.65 -3.83
CA GLU A 73 -5.37 12.47 -4.60
C GLU A 73 -5.56 11.94 -6.01
N ASP A 74 -4.49 11.46 -6.64
CA ASP A 74 -4.58 10.85 -7.97
C ASP A 74 -5.41 9.57 -7.93
N VAL A 75 -5.28 8.78 -6.87
CA VAL A 75 -6.02 7.52 -6.72
C VAL A 75 -7.50 7.78 -6.52
N LYS A 76 -7.86 8.87 -5.84
CA LYS A 76 -9.25 9.25 -5.64
C LYS A 76 -9.96 9.67 -6.93
N ALA A 77 -9.20 10.21 -7.86
CA ALA A 77 -9.75 10.78 -9.10
C ALA A 77 -10.42 9.73 -10.00
#